data_afecf3d768937625c2854d0346cf26a0
#
_entry.id   afecf3d768937625c2854d0346cf26a0
#
_cell.length_a   1.000
_cell.length_b   1.000
_cell.length_c   1.000
_cell.angle_alpha   90.00
_cell.angle_beta   90.00
_cell.angle_gamma   90.00
#
_symmetry.space_group_name_H-M   'P 1'
#
loop_
_entity.id
_entity.type
_entity.pdbx_description
1 polymer ?
#
loop_
_entity_poly.entity_id
_entity_poly.type
_entity_poly.pdbx_seq_one_letter_code
_entity_poly.pdbx_strand_id
1 'polypeptide(L)'
;MAKLKLPFALCFSSFLLFFTLVLSSSVFSPIDHYLINCGSHGSTVDLDHRRFVGDSNSPLLSSSGGESLAVSNPLPGSSPIYHTGRVFTRPSKYVFSIRDPGAHLVRLHFQVLNTGLDYSNAQFYVLANGYLLLDSSSIEKTWNSGVIKEYIIRVDSDKLVITFVPVKKSKFAFVNAIEVISAPKDLVADLAQYVSSEKNEQISGLLKNGFETVHRVSVGGPKVTPFNDSLWRTWLPDDEFLKSHDDSLSKVYYSGHIQYQNGGASREVGPDNMYNTARIIKSSSDSIPNVNMSWAFPVDEGYKYLVRMHFCDIASVARGMLYFNVYVNGYMAYENLDLTMITGILASPFYADFVVDEGLSGVLTVSVGPSNMSETRAVDAILNGVEIMKINNSVGSFDGEFCAHSVLKTWRTGNGGVVLFLLAAVFLLLTATMLIKRRSSEIGDSIVWSRLPMEIPDAISKRYNQLSSSKV
;
A
#
# COMPACT_ATOMS: atom_id res chain seq x y z
N MET A 1 13.92 -61.28 36.38
CA MET A 1 14.03 -60.52 35.11
C MET A 1 12.96 -59.46 34.85
N ALA A 2 12.11 -59.09 35.83
CA ALA A 2 11.04 -58.11 35.63
C ALA A 2 11.30 -56.66 36.15
N LYS A 3 12.42 -56.44 36.86
CA LYS A 3 12.72 -55.13 37.48
C LYS A 3 13.52 -54.13 36.61
N LEU A 4 13.97 -54.57 35.41
CA LEU A 4 14.79 -53.71 34.51
C LEU A 4 13.98 -53.02 33.38
N LYS A 5 12.70 -53.38 33.19
CA LYS A 5 11.91 -52.89 32.07
C LYS A 5 11.21 -51.53 32.35
N LEU A 6 10.95 -51.19 33.61
CA LEU A 6 10.22 -49.96 33.96
C LEU A 6 11.04 -48.67 33.77
N PRO A 7 12.32 -48.58 34.19
CA PRO A 7 13.11 -47.37 33.97
C PRO A 7 13.44 -47.12 32.48
N PHE A 8 13.59 -48.21 31.68
CA PHE A 8 13.87 -48.08 30.25
C PHE A 8 12.64 -47.56 29.49
N ALA A 9 11.42 -47.98 29.85
CA ALA A 9 10.18 -47.48 29.24
C ALA A 9 9.92 -46.01 29.61
N LEU A 10 10.24 -45.58 30.83
CA LEU A 10 10.14 -44.19 31.27
C LEU A 10 11.16 -43.28 30.58
N CYS A 11 12.41 -43.71 30.40
CA CYS A 11 13.43 -42.98 29.63
C CYS A 11 13.06 -42.88 28.17
N PHE A 12 12.52 -43.94 27.55
CA PHE A 12 12.10 -43.92 26.16
C PHE A 12 10.88 -43.04 25.94
N SER A 13 9.91 -43.06 26.87
CA SER A 13 8.74 -42.18 26.85
C SER A 13 9.13 -40.71 27.06
N SER A 14 10.07 -40.40 27.96
CA SER A 14 10.61 -39.04 28.13
C SER A 14 11.40 -38.56 26.92
N PHE A 15 12.14 -39.45 26.26
CA PHE A 15 12.89 -39.14 25.02
C PHE A 15 11.94 -38.88 23.84
N LEU A 16 10.87 -39.67 23.71
CA LEU A 16 9.84 -39.44 22.71
C LEU A 16 9.07 -38.14 22.97
N LEU A 17 8.73 -37.80 24.21
CA LEU A 17 8.10 -36.52 24.57
C LEU A 17 9.03 -35.33 24.33
N PHE A 18 10.33 -35.49 24.59
CA PHE A 18 11.31 -34.46 24.29
C PHE A 18 11.49 -34.27 22.77
N PHE A 19 11.47 -35.36 21.99
CA PHE A 19 11.56 -35.30 20.51
C PHE A 19 10.32 -34.70 19.89
N THR A 20 9.12 -34.91 20.42
CA THR A 20 7.88 -34.28 19.95
C THR A 20 7.80 -32.80 20.33
N LEU A 21 8.41 -32.37 21.43
CA LEU A 21 8.48 -30.94 21.80
C LEU A 21 9.50 -30.16 20.97
N VAL A 22 10.56 -30.78 20.47
CA VAL A 22 11.58 -30.14 19.65
C VAL A 22 11.13 -29.99 18.16
N LEU A 23 10.14 -30.77 17.72
CA LEU A 23 9.67 -30.77 16.32
C LEU A 23 8.48 -29.85 16.04
N SER A 24 8.00 -29.09 17.04
CA SER A 24 6.89 -28.17 16.83
C SER A 24 7.37 -26.71 16.74
N SER A 25 8.21 -26.40 15.78
CA SER A 25 8.21 -25.06 15.25
C SER A 25 6.94 -24.91 14.40
N SER A 26 5.89 -24.35 14.96
CA SER A 26 4.68 -24.04 14.22
C SER A 26 5.04 -23.10 13.06
N VAL A 27 4.91 -23.60 11.84
CA VAL A 27 5.01 -22.75 10.66
C VAL A 27 3.94 -21.65 10.79
N PHE A 28 4.33 -20.40 10.63
CA PHE A 28 3.39 -19.29 10.66
C PHE A 28 2.26 -19.53 9.66
N SER A 29 1.02 -19.39 10.12
CA SER A 29 -0.17 -19.47 9.29
C SER A 29 -1.01 -18.22 9.56
N PRO A 30 -1.18 -17.33 8.60
CA PRO A 30 -1.98 -16.12 8.79
C PRO A 30 -3.44 -16.48 9.06
N ILE A 31 -4.05 -15.82 10.04
CA ILE A 31 -5.46 -16.03 10.43
C ILE A 31 -6.38 -15.48 9.34
N ASP A 32 -6.06 -14.29 8.82
CA ASP A 32 -6.72 -13.72 7.66
C ASP A 32 -5.86 -13.98 6.42
N HIS A 33 -6.45 -14.71 5.48
CA HIS A 33 -5.74 -15.17 4.29
C HIS A 33 -6.70 -15.17 3.09
N TYR A 34 -6.72 -14.05 2.37
CA TYR A 34 -7.55 -13.85 1.19
C TYR A 34 -6.66 -13.71 -0.03
N LEU A 35 -6.78 -14.64 -0.98
CA LEU A 35 -6.15 -14.61 -2.30
C LEU A 35 -7.27 -14.59 -3.34
N ILE A 36 -7.51 -13.44 -3.96
CA ILE A 36 -8.65 -13.21 -4.84
C ILE A 36 -8.18 -13.04 -6.28
N ASN A 37 -8.71 -13.86 -7.19
CA ASN A 37 -8.55 -13.70 -8.64
C ASN A 37 -9.75 -12.93 -9.19
N CYS A 38 -9.52 -11.68 -9.53
CA CYS A 38 -10.56 -10.74 -9.94
C CYS A 38 -11.07 -11.06 -11.35
N GLY A 39 -12.40 -11.05 -11.52
CA GLY A 39 -13.03 -11.38 -12.80
C GLY A 39 -13.12 -12.87 -13.11
N SER A 40 -12.63 -13.75 -12.24
CA SER A 40 -12.70 -15.20 -12.43
C SER A 40 -13.95 -15.81 -11.77
N HIS A 41 -14.50 -16.86 -12.40
CA HIS A 41 -15.58 -17.68 -11.84
C HIS A 41 -15.06 -18.82 -10.96
N GLY A 42 -13.83 -19.27 -11.18
CA GLY A 42 -13.23 -20.43 -10.50
C GLY A 42 -11.97 -20.08 -9.74
N SER A 43 -11.39 -21.08 -9.08
CA SER A 43 -10.08 -20.93 -8.47
C SER A 43 -8.95 -21.10 -9.49
N THR A 44 -7.89 -20.34 -9.31
CA THR A 44 -6.71 -20.34 -10.16
C THR A 44 -5.47 -20.60 -9.29
N VAL A 45 -4.53 -21.39 -9.80
CA VAL A 45 -3.24 -21.61 -9.13
C VAL A 45 -2.19 -20.76 -9.85
N ASP A 46 -1.43 -19.97 -9.11
CA ASP A 46 -0.34 -19.16 -9.66
C ASP A 46 0.94 -19.99 -9.90
N LEU A 47 1.99 -19.33 -10.35
CA LEU A 47 3.28 -19.98 -10.62
C LEU A 47 4.01 -20.45 -9.34
N ASP A 48 3.65 -19.91 -8.19
CA ASP A 48 4.20 -20.26 -6.88
C ASP A 48 3.30 -21.26 -6.13
N HIS A 49 2.39 -21.95 -6.84
CA HIS A 49 1.44 -22.94 -6.32
C HIS A 49 0.42 -22.42 -5.32
N ARG A 50 0.19 -21.08 -5.26
CA ARG A 50 -0.82 -20.48 -4.41
C ARG A 50 -2.18 -20.50 -5.10
N ARG A 51 -3.22 -20.83 -4.34
CA ARG A 51 -4.60 -20.93 -4.86
C ARG A 51 -5.37 -19.64 -4.61
N PHE A 52 -5.68 -18.94 -5.69
CA PHE A 52 -6.54 -17.76 -5.70
C PHE A 52 -7.98 -18.16 -5.99
N VAL A 53 -8.93 -17.55 -5.28
CA VAL A 53 -10.38 -17.81 -5.43
C VAL A 53 -10.98 -16.72 -6.32
N GLY A 54 -11.82 -17.13 -7.28
CA GLY A 54 -12.54 -16.18 -8.14
C GLY A 54 -13.57 -15.34 -7.38
N ASP A 55 -13.74 -14.10 -7.81
CA ASP A 55 -14.62 -13.13 -7.17
C ASP A 55 -16.04 -13.06 -7.75
N SER A 56 -16.33 -13.72 -8.87
CA SER A 56 -17.61 -13.58 -9.58
C SER A 56 -18.84 -13.96 -8.76
N ASN A 57 -18.70 -14.87 -7.78
CA ASN A 57 -19.76 -15.31 -6.88
C ASN A 57 -19.44 -14.97 -5.42
N SER A 58 -18.49 -14.08 -5.18
CA SER A 58 -18.05 -13.76 -3.83
C SER A 58 -18.85 -12.59 -3.25
N PRO A 59 -19.27 -12.66 -1.97
CA PRO A 59 -19.89 -11.53 -1.27
C PRO A 59 -18.92 -10.40 -0.96
N LEU A 60 -17.63 -10.59 -1.24
CA LEU A 60 -16.59 -9.60 -0.96
C LEU A 60 -16.72 -8.33 -1.83
N LEU A 61 -17.22 -8.49 -3.07
CA LEU A 61 -17.38 -7.38 -3.99
C LEU A 61 -18.71 -6.68 -3.81
N SER A 62 -18.67 -5.38 -3.48
CA SER A 62 -19.85 -4.51 -3.45
C SER A 62 -19.64 -3.36 -4.44
N SER A 63 -20.46 -3.31 -5.48
CA SER A 63 -20.45 -2.20 -6.44
C SER A 63 -21.60 -1.23 -6.14
N SER A 64 -21.34 0.06 -6.17
CA SER A 64 -22.38 1.10 -6.01
C SER A 64 -23.14 1.34 -7.33
N GLY A 65 -23.73 0.27 -7.91
CA GLY A 65 -24.61 0.36 -9.08
C GLY A 65 -23.90 0.61 -10.42
N GLY A 66 -22.61 0.34 -10.53
CA GLY A 66 -21.84 0.34 -11.78
C GLY A 66 -21.58 -1.09 -12.27
N GLU A 67 -21.50 -1.29 -13.58
CA GLU A 67 -21.07 -2.55 -14.14
C GLU A 67 -19.61 -2.81 -13.73
N SER A 68 -19.40 -3.94 -13.01
CA SER A 68 -18.09 -4.55 -12.89
C SER A 68 -17.98 -5.59 -13.98
N LEU A 69 -17.15 -5.35 -14.97
CA LEU A 69 -16.96 -6.26 -16.08
C LEU A 69 -15.82 -7.23 -15.75
N ALA A 70 -16.12 -8.53 -15.82
CA ALA A 70 -15.07 -9.55 -15.87
C ALA A 70 -14.53 -9.62 -17.29
N VAL A 71 -13.22 -9.45 -17.44
CA VAL A 71 -12.54 -9.54 -18.73
C VAL A 71 -11.53 -10.69 -18.69
N SER A 72 -11.39 -11.39 -19.82
CA SER A 72 -10.43 -12.48 -19.98
C SER A 72 -9.85 -12.36 -21.38
N ASN A 73 -8.60 -12.33 -21.48
CA ASN A 73 -7.79 -12.50 -22.69
C ASN A 73 -6.31 -12.19 -22.32
N PRO A 74 -5.57 -13.18 -21.82
CA PRO A 74 -4.26 -12.95 -21.26
C PRO A 74 -3.23 -12.59 -22.33
N LEU A 75 -2.20 -11.84 -21.91
CA LEU A 75 -0.98 -11.72 -22.68
C LEU A 75 -0.25 -13.07 -22.73
N PRO A 76 0.38 -13.44 -23.85
CA PRO A 76 1.17 -14.67 -23.94
C PRO A 76 2.24 -14.75 -22.84
N GLY A 77 2.31 -15.90 -22.15
CA GLY A 77 3.31 -16.13 -21.09
C GLY A 77 3.04 -15.46 -19.75
N SER A 78 1.90 -14.78 -19.58
CA SER A 78 1.52 -14.19 -18.28
C SER A 78 1.15 -15.28 -17.26
N SER A 79 1.36 -14.97 -15.96
CA SER A 79 0.93 -15.85 -14.88
C SER A 79 -0.60 -16.04 -14.91
N PRO A 80 -1.11 -17.23 -14.53
CA PRO A 80 -2.54 -17.53 -14.54
C PRO A 80 -3.42 -16.52 -13.80
N ILE A 81 -2.94 -15.84 -12.74
CA ILE A 81 -3.69 -14.81 -12.02
C ILE A 81 -3.90 -13.52 -12.84
N TYR A 82 -3.15 -13.34 -13.94
CA TYR A 82 -3.33 -12.24 -14.89
C TYR A 82 -4.16 -12.62 -16.11
N HIS A 83 -4.76 -13.82 -16.13
CA HIS A 83 -5.63 -14.24 -17.24
C HIS A 83 -7.01 -13.59 -17.18
N THR A 84 -7.39 -13.06 -16.04
CA THR A 84 -8.65 -12.34 -15.83
C THR A 84 -8.41 -11.02 -15.12
N GLY A 85 -9.39 -10.14 -15.17
CA GLY A 85 -9.39 -8.89 -14.45
C GLY A 85 -10.80 -8.38 -14.21
N ARG A 86 -10.96 -7.51 -13.24
CA ARG A 86 -12.20 -6.80 -12.95
C ARG A 86 -12.04 -5.34 -13.32
N VAL A 87 -12.97 -4.82 -14.12
CA VAL A 87 -13.01 -3.43 -14.57
C VAL A 87 -14.19 -2.72 -13.91
N PHE A 88 -13.97 -1.51 -13.42
CA PHE A 88 -14.97 -0.71 -12.72
C PHE A 88 -15.12 0.65 -13.38
N THR A 89 -16.33 0.99 -13.81
CA THR A 89 -16.67 2.32 -14.35
C THR A 89 -17.18 3.29 -13.28
N ARG A 90 -17.37 2.80 -12.05
CA ARG A 90 -17.80 3.57 -10.85
C ARG A 90 -17.05 3.07 -9.62
N PRO A 91 -17.02 3.87 -8.53
CA PRO A 91 -16.43 3.43 -7.27
C PRO A 91 -16.98 2.08 -6.82
N SER A 92 -16.09 1.12 -6.62
CA SER A 92 -16.42 -0.25 -6.25
C SER A 92 -15.53 -0.70 -5.11
N LYS A 93 -16.05 -1.57 -4.23
CA LYS A 93 -15.40 -1.95 -2.98
C LYS A 93 -15.26 -3.45 -2.87
N TYR A 94 -14.09 -3.89 -2.40
CA TYR A 94 -13.92 -5.20 -1.80
C TYR A 94 -13.94 -5.03 -0.27
N VAL A 95 -14.72 -5.87 0.41
CA VAL A 95 -14.87 -5.83 1.86
C VAL A 95 -14.41 -7.17 2.43
N PHE A 96 -13.31 -7.17 3.15
CA PHE A 96 -12.72 -8.34 3.80
C PHE A 96 -13.07 -8.33 5.28
N SER A 97 -13.55 -9.45 5.81
CA SER A 97 -13.77 -9.63 7.25
C SER A 97 -12.44 -9.94 7.93
N ILE A 98 -12.08 -9.15 8.92
CA ILE A 98 -10.82 -9.28 9.66
C ILE A 98 -11.11 -9.94 11.00
N ARG A 99 -10.43 -11.06 11.26
CA ARG A 99 -10.53 -11.85 12.49
C ARG A 99 -9.37 -11.58 13.45
N ASP A 100 -8.22 -11.16 12.91
CA ASP A 100 -7.02 -10.84 13.67
C ASP A 100 -6.64 -9.36 13.46
N PRO A 101 -7.20 -8.42 14.25
CA PRO A 101 -6.87 -7.00 14.13
C PRO A 101 -5.37 -6.76 14.31
N GLY A 102 -4.78 -5.93 13.45
CA GLY A 102 -3.36 -5.66 13.45
C GLY A 102 -2.83 -5.29 12.08
N ALA A 103 -1.53 -5.50 11.86
CA ALA A 103 -0.91 -5.27 10.57
C ALA A 103 -1.35 -6.31 9.54
N HIS A 104 -1.63 -5.87 8.32
CA HIS A 104 -1.99 -6.72 7.19
C HIS A 104 -1.15 -6.36 5.97
N LEU A 105 -0.67 -7.37 5.28
CA LEU A 105 -0.10 -7.25 3.93
C LEU A 105 -1.25 -7.17 2.94
N VAL A 106 -1.27 -6.11 2.14
CA VAL A 106 -2.20 -5.91 1.03
C VAL A 106 -1.42 -5.85 -0.26
N ARG A 107 -1.66 -6.78 -1.19
CA ARG A 107 -1.07 -6.76 -2.52
C ARG A 107 -2.13 -6.58 -3.57
N LEU A 108 -1.84 -5.67 -4.50
CA LEU A 108 -2.68 -5.36 -5.65
C LEU A 108 -1.90 -5.69 -6.90
N HIS A 109 -2.50 -6.49 -7.76
CA HIS A 109 -1.88 -6.97 -8.99
C HIS A 109 -2.51 -6.31 -10.20
N PHE A 110 -1.69 -5.72 -11.07
CA PHE A 110 -2.12 -5.02 -12.26
C PHE A 110 -1.33 -5.48 -13.48
N GLN A 111 -2.00 -6.02 -14.47
CA GLN A 111 -1.47 -6.28 -15.80
C GLN A 111 -2.59 -6.05 -16.82
N VAL A 112 -2.27 -5.40 -17.93
CA VAL A 112 -3.23 -5.21 -19.02
C VAL A 112 -3.60 -6.56 -19.63
N LEU A 113 -4.85 -6.64 -20.10
CA LEU A 113 -5.37 -7.78 -20.84
C LEU A 113 -5.49 -7.39 -22.31
N ASN A 114 -5.29 -8.34 -23.21
CA ASN A 114 -5.44 -8.13 -24.65
C ASN A 114 -6.95 -8.06 -25.02
N THR A 115 -7.60 -7.01 -24.57
CA THR A 115 -9.02 -6.72 -24.80
C THR A 115 -9.14 -5.49 -25.69
N GLY A 116 -10.34 -5.20 -26.18
CA GLY A 116 -10.62 -3.94 -26.89
C GLY A 116 -10.66 -2.68 -26.01
N LEU A 117 -10.26 -2.80 -24.72
CA LEU A 117 -10.23 -1.68 -23.79
C LEU A 117 -8.98 -0.81 -24.06
N ASP A 118 -9.21 0.50 -24.14
CA ASP A 118 -8.12 1.47 -24.19
C ASP A 118 -7.64 1.79 -22.76
N TYR A 119 -6.53 1.16 -22.35
CA TYR A 119 -5.96 1.33 -21.02
C TYR A 119 -5.40 2.74 -20.75
N SER A 120 -5.25 3.61 -21.72
CA SER A 120 -4.98 5.04 -21.49
C SER A 120 -6.12 5.74 -20.74
N ASN A 121 -7.30 5.11 -20.71
CA ASN A 121 -8.46 5.54 -19.95
C ASN A 121 -8.57 4.89 -18.56
N ALA A 122 -7.65 4.02 -18.18
CA ALA A 122 -7.58 3.44 -16.84
C ALA A 122 -6.93 4.45 -15.87
N GLN A 123 -7.68 5.46 -15.45
CA GLN A 123 -7.25 6.49 -14.53
C GLN A 123 -8.10 6.40 -13.27
N PHE A 124 -7.47 6.03 -12.16
CA PHE A 124 -8.18 5.72 -10.92
C PHE A 124 -7.30 5.86 -9.68
N TYR A 125 -7.95 5.93 -8.55
CA TYR A 125 -7.34 5.82 -7.22
C TYR A 125 -7.71 4.52 -6.57
N VAL A 126 -6.82 3.98 -5.72
CA VAL A 126 -7.11 2.86 -4.82
C VAL A 126 -6.99 3.33 -3.39
N LEU A 127 -8.04 3.08 -2.61
CA LEU A 127 -8.13 3.47 -1.20
C LEU A 127 -8.25 2.23 -0.33
N ALA A 128 -7.69 2.25 0.89
CA ALA A 128 -7.93 1.22 1.90
C ALA A 128 -8.04 1.85 3.29
N ASN A 129 -9.17 1.65 3.98
CA ASN A 129 -9.42 2.08 5.38
C ASN A 129 -8.91 3.49 5.71
N GLY A 130 -9.10 4.46 4.79
CA GLY A 130 -8.69 5.85 4.99
C GLY A 130 -7.34 6.23 4.39
N TYR A 131 -6.52 5.26 3.98
CA TYR A 131 -5.31 5.51 3.19
C TYR A 131 -5.64 5.67 1.70
N LEU A 132 -4.93 6.56 1.02
CA LEU A 132 -4.81 6.54 -0.44
C LEU A 132 -3.58 5.70 -0.77
N LEU A 133 -3.83 4.47 -1.29
CA LEU A 133 -2.75 3.53 -1.59
C LEU A 133 -2.07 3.88 -2.92
N LEU A 134 -2.84 4.23 -3.94
CA LEU A 134 -2.35 4.34 -5.31
C LEU A 134 -3.09 5.41 -6.10
N ASP A 135 -2.35 6.24 -6.82
CA ASP A 135 -2.78 6.93 -8.03
C ASP A 135 -2.27 6.15 -9.25
N SER A 136 -3.16 5.72 -10.12
CA SER A 136 -2.80 4.91 -11.28
C SER A 136 -1.77 5.55 -12.22
N SER A 137 -1.64 6.85 -12.20
CA SER A 137 -0.66 7.59 -13.03
C SER A 137 0.79 7.21 -12.70
N SER A 138 1.07 6.80 -11.46
CA SER A 138 2.40 6.39 -11.03
C SER A 138 2.86 5.05 -11.62
N ILE A 139 1.93 4.19 -12.03
CA ILE A 139 2.23 2.83 -12.55
C ILE A 139 1.81 2.61 -14.01
N GLU A 140 1.26 3.60 -14.69
CA GLU A 140 0.72 3.45 -16.05
C GLU A 140 1.72 2.83 -17.04
N LYS A 141 3.00 3.23 -16.95
CA LYS A 141 4.06 2.74 -17.86
C LYS A 141 4.44 1.27 -17.62
N THR A 142 4.09 0.69 -16.47
CA THR A 142 4.51 -0.66 -16.05
C THR A 142 3.45 -1.75 -16.25
N TRP A 143 2.21 -1.39 -16.63
CA TRP A 143 1.11 -2.35 -16.72
C TRP A 143 1.31 -3.49 -17.72
N ASN A 144 2.07 -3.28 -18.79
CA ASN A 144 2.34 -4.33 -19.78
C ASN A 144 3.20 -5.46 -19.22
N SER A 145 4.17 -5.14 -18.38
CA SER A 145 5.04 -6.12 -17.71
C SER A 145 4.40 -6.77 -16.50
N GLY A 146 3.28 -6.22 -16.02
CA GLY A 146 2.68 -6.56 -14.75
C GLY A 146 3.37 -5.88 -13.57
N VAL A 147 2.59 -5.34 -12.65
CA VAL A 147 3.07 -4.69 -11.43
C VAL A 147 2.32 -5.21 -10.22
N ILE A 148 3.05 -5.40 -9.13
CA ILE A 148 2.51 -5.72 -7.81
C ILE A 148 2.80 -4.52 -6.92
N LYS A 149 1.75 -3.94 -6.35
CA LYS A 149 1.86 -2.93 -5.29
C LYS A 149 1.59 -3.60 -3.95
N GLU A 150 2.54 -3.53 -3.05
CA GLU A 150 2.46 -4.15 -1.73
C GLU A 150 2.48 -3.10 -0.63
N TYR A 151 1.52 -3.23 0.28
CA TYR A 151 1.36 -2.33 1.42
C TYR A 151 1.28 -3.13 2.71
N ILE A 152 1.80 -2.57 3.80
CA ILE A 152 1.53 -3.01 5.17
C ILE A 152 0.66 -1.94 5.80
N ILE A 153 -0.58 -2.28 6.13
CA ILE A 153 -1.53 -1.35 6.76
C ILE A 153 -2.08 -1.93 8.05
N ARG A 154 -2.31 -1.06 9.03
CA ARG A 154 -2.94 -1.46 10.28
C ARG A 154 -4.46 -1.44 10.15
N VAL A 155 -5.09 -2.53 10.56
CA VAL A 155 -6.54 -2.69 10.58
C VAL A 155 -6.98 -2.97 12.02
N ASP A 156 -7.58 -1.97 12.67
CA ASP A 156 -8.05 -2.07 14.06
C ASP A 156 -9.55 -2.42 14.15
N SER A 157 -10.24 -2.51 13.01
CA SER A 157 -11.65 -2.87 12.88
C SER A 157 -11.84 -4.31 12.40
N ASP A 158 -13.08 -4.78 12.44
CA ASP A 158 -13.49 -6.09 11.92
C ASP A 158 -13.52 -6.16 10.37
N LYS A 159 -13.15 -5.07 9.68
CA LYS A 159 -13.21 -4.99 8.21
C LYS A 159 -12.04 -4.22 7.62
N LEU A 160 -11.51 -4.77 6.54
CA LEU A 160 -10.68 -4.05 5.58
C LEU A 160 -11.50 -3.78 4.32
N VAL A 161 -11.58 -2.50 3.93
CA VAL A 161 -12.33 -2.07 2.74
C VAL A 161 -11.36 -1.48 1.72
N ILE A 162 -11.18 -2.15 0.59
CA ILE A 162 -10.39 -1.66 -0.54
C ILE A 162 -11.37 -1.07 -1.57
N THR A 163 -11.17 0.20 -1.95
CA THR A 163 -12.06 0.91 -2.87
C THR A 163 -11.30 1.36 -4.11
N PHE A 164 -11.78 0.97 -5.28
CA PHE A 164 -11.31 1.43 -6.59
C PHE A 164 -12.19 2.58 -7.05
N VAL A 165 -11.60 3.74 -7.33
CA VAL A 165 -12.33 4.99 -7.66
C VAL A 165 -11.81 5.53 -8.98
N PRO A 166 -12.52 5.37 -10.11
CA PRO A 166 -12.17 6.06 -11.36
C PRO A 166 -12.11 7.57 -11.15
N VAL A 167 -11.15 8.26 -11.78
CA VAL A 167 -10.97 9.72 -11.62
C VAL A 167 -12.21 10.49 -12.04
N LYS A 168 -12.90 10.03 -13.11
CA LYS A 168 -14.15 10.60 -13.62
C LYS A 168 -14.97 9.55 -14.38
N LYS A 169 -16.21 9.86 -14.74
CA LYS A 169 -17.15 8.95 -15.40
C LYS A 169 -16.68 8.36 -16.74
N SER A 170 -15.80 9.06 -17.45
CA SER A 170 -15.24 8.58 -18.73
C SER A 170 -14.01 7.71 -18.57
N LYS A 171 -13.58 7.44 -17.33
CA LYS A 171 -12.43 6.64 -16.96
C LYS A 171 -12.88 5.38 -16.22
N PHE A 172 -11.99 4.41 -16.12
CA PHE A 172 -12.24 3.18 -15.40
C PHE A 172 -11.07 2.79 -14.49
N ALA A 173 -11.37 1.96 -13.51
CA ALA A 173 -10.37 1.28 -12.70
C ALA A 173 -10.34 -0.21 -13.09
N PHE A 174 -9.20 -0.88 -12.83
CA PHE A 174 -9.12 -2.33 -13.02
C PHE A 174 -8.19 -2.95 -11.98
N VAL A 175 -8.29 -4.26 -11.80
CA VAL A 175 -7.40 -5.08 -10.97
C VAL A 175 -7.48 -6.53 -11.42
N ASN A 176 -6.35 -7.26 -11.39
CA ASN A 176 -6.28 -8.69 -11.74
C ASN A 176 -6.37 -9.59 -10.51
N ALA A 177 -5.67 -9.26 -9.43
CA ALA A 177 -5.74 -10.02 -8.19
C ALA A 177 -5.53 -9.12 -6.96
N ILE A 178 -6.07 -9.58 -5.82
CA ILE A 178 -5.94 -8.93 -4.52
C ILE A 178 -5.53 -9.98 -3.49
N GLU A 179 -4.49 -9.67 -2.70
CA GLU A 179 -4.10 -10.46 -1.54
C GLU A 179 -4.31 -9.62 -0.27
N VAL A 180 -4.92 -10.23 0.75
CA VAL A 180 -5.01 -9.66 2.10
C VAL A 180 -4.62 -10.74 3.10
N ILE A 181 -3.54 -10.49 3.84
CA ILE A 181 -2.91 -11.49 4.69
C ILE A 181 -2.57 -10.83 6.02
N SER A 182 -3.04 -11.41 7.15
CA SER A 182 -2.61 -10.93 8.46
C SER A 182 -1.10 -11.12 8.64
N ALA A 183 -0.41 -10.06 9.08
CA ALA A 183 1.02 -10.08 9.28
C ALA A 183 1.39 -10.56 10.69
N PRO A 184 2.53 -11.24 10.88
CA PRO A 184 3.05 -11.55 12.21
C PRO A 184 3.32 -10.25 12.98
N LYS A 185 3.23 -10.33 14.31
CA LYS A 185 3.31 -9.14 15.19
C LYS A 185 4.68 -8.48 15.20
N ASP A 186 5.73 -9.21 14.85
CA ASP A 186 7.12 -8.74 14.76
C ASP A 186 7.52 -8.26 13.36
N LEU A 187 6.60 -8.31 12.39
CA LEU A 187 6.91 -7.84 11.02
C LEU A 187 7.25 -6.35 10.99
N VAL A 188 6.61 -5.54 11.82
CA VAL A 188 6.93 -4.11 11.98
C VAL A 188 7.14 -3.81 13.45
N ALA A 189 8.35 -3.32 13.81
CA ALA A 189 8.63 -2.82 15.13
C ALA A 189 8.03 -1.42 15.33
N ASP A 190 7.64 -1.10 16.57
CA ASP A 190 7.17 0.27 16.90
C ASP A 190 8.32 1.28 17.02
N LEU A 191 9.55 0.78 17.20
CA LEU A 191 10.77 1.56 17.39
C LEU A 191 11.65 1.47 16.16
N ALA A 192 12.24 2.60 15.77
CA ALA A 192 13.32 2.66 14.80
C ALA A 192 14.30 3.79 15.14
N GLN A 193 15.44 3.79 14.49
CA GLN A 193 16.40 4.86 14.60
C GLN A 193 16.19 5.89 13.48
N TYR A 194 15.89 7.14 13.82
CA TYR A 194 15.86 8.22 12.85
C TYR A 194 17.27 8.67 12.55
N VAL A 195 17.63 8.74 11.26
CA VAL A 195 18.98 9.05 10.79
C VAL A 195 18.96 10.29 9.91
N SER A 196 19.72 11.32 10.28
CA SER A 196 19.87 12.54 9.50
C SER A 196 21.28 13.13 9.65
N SER A 197 21.56 14.24 8.95
CA SER A 197 22.81 14.98 9.08
C SER A 197 23.01 15.60 10.47
N GLU A 198 21.91 15.88 11.17
CA GLU A 198 21.95 16.63 12.43
C GLU A 198 21.93 15.72 13.65
N LYS A 199 21.24 14.57 13.56
CA LYS A 199 21.01 13.70 14.71
C LYS A 199 20.70 12.26 14.32
N ASN A 200 21.05 11.37 15.24
CA ASN A 200 20.55 10.02 15.31
C ASN A 200 19.76 9.88 16.62
N GLU A 201 18.47 9.58 16.52
CA GLU A 201 17.63 9.42 17.69
C GLU A 201 16.67 8.23 17.53
N GLN A 202 16.36 7.57 18.63
CA GLN A 202 15.33 6.55 18.61
C GLN A 202 13.95 7.19 18.57
N ILE A 203 13.13 6.77 17.61
CA ILE A 203 11.74 7.20 17.46
C ILE A 203 10.79 6.04 17.70
N SER A 204 9.57 6.36 18.14
CA SER A 204 8.48 5.40 18.38
C SER A 204 7.22 5.81 17.62
N GLY A 205 6.26 4.90 17.55
CA GLY A 205 4.98 5.15 16.90
C GLY A 205 4.92 4.74 15.44
N LEU A 206 5.87 3.93 14.97
CA LEU A 206 5.85 3.40 13.59
C LEU A 206 4.60 2.58 13.29
N LEU A 207 4.07 1.86 14.28
CA LEU A 207 2.83 1.07 14.12
C LEU A 207 1.58 1.89 13.78
N LYS A 208 1.64 3.22 13.88
CA LYS A 208 0.53 4.12 13.48
C LYS A 208 0.54 4.45 12.00
N ASN A 209 1.64 4.15 11.31
CA ASN A 209 1.81 4.43 9.89
C ASN A 209 1.47 3.18 9.06
N GLY A 210 1.14 3.42 7.80
CA GLY A 210 1.18 2.42 6.77
C GLY A 210 2.52 2.46 6.03
N PHE A 211 2.84 1.39 5.33
CA PHE A 211 4.08 1.25 4.56
C PHE A 211 3.77 0.71 3.17
N GLU A 212 4.42 1.26 2.14
CA GLU A 212 4.47 0.69 0.80
C GLU A 212 5.86 0.08 0.58
N THR A 213 5.95 -1.21 0.25
CA THR A 213 7.22 -1.85 -0.13
C THR A 213 7.66 -1.33 -1.50
N VAL A 214 8.76 -0.59 -1.56
CA VAL A 214 9.33 -0.07 -2.80
C VAL A 214 10.40 -1.01 -3.33
N HIS A 215 11.32 -1.42 -2.46
CA HIS A 215 12.36 -2.39 -2.79
C HIS A 215 12.47 -3.45 -1.72
N ARG A 216 12.68 -4.70 -2.16
CA ARG A 216 13.01 -5.84 -1.30
C ARG A 216 14.07 -6.68 -1.99
N VAL A 217 15.26 -6.72 -1.38
CA VAL A 217 16.47 -7.20 -2.02
C VAL A 217 17.18 -8.25 -1.17
N SER A 218 17.52 -9.38 -1.79
CA SER A 218 18.42 -10.42 -1.25
C SER A 218 19.84 -10.10 -1.68
N VAL A 219 20.71 -9.81 -0.72
CA VAL A 219 22.09 -9.38 -1.00
C VAL A 219 22.99 -10.60 -1.20
N GLY A 220 23.75 -10.57 -2.30
CA GLY A 220 24.68 -11.64 -2.66
C GLY A 220 24.04 -12.93 -3.16
N GLY A 221 22.70 -13.01 -3.16
CA GLY A 221 21.95 -14.21 -3.52
C GLY A 221 21.15 -14.09 -4.82
N PRO A 222 20.55 -15.19 -5.26
CA PRO A 222 19.60 -15.20 -6.35
C PRO A 222 18.25 -14.61 -5.90
N LYS A 223 17.33 -14.46 -6.85
CA LYS A 223 15.93 -14.12 -6.57
C LYS A 223 15.31 -15.17 -5.64
N VAL A 224 14.73 -14.72 -4.51
CA VAL A 224 13.89 -15.56 -3.65
C VAL A 224 12.44 -15.38 -4.09
N THR A 225 11.80 -16.49 -4.45
CA THR A 225 10.40 -16.49 -4.93
C THR A 225 9.42 -16.61 -3.76
N PRO A 226 8.14 -16.27 -3.96
CA PRO A 226 7.10 -16.43 -2.95
C PRO A 226 7.02 -17.84 -2.34
N PHE A 227 7.32 -18.87 -3.10
CA PHE A 227 7.34 -20.26 -2.61
C PHE A 227 8.31 -20.48 -1.44
N ASN A 228 9.39 -19.69 -1.37
CA ASN A 228 10.45 -19.80 -0.36
C ASN A 228 10.32 -18.76 0.77
N ASP A 229 9.21 -18.02 0.85
CA ASP A 229 8.97 -17.01 1.87
C ASP A 229 7.62 -17.26 2.55
N SER A 230 7.58 -17.32 3.87
CA SER A 230 6.37 -17.63 4.65
C SER A 230 5.22 -16.62 4.47
N LEU A 231 5.52 -15.40 4.01
CA LEU A 231 4.57 -14.35 3.67
C LEU A 231 4.40 -14.18 2.16
N TRP A 232 4.93 -15.13 1.37
CA TRP A 232 4.88 -15.14 -0.11
C TRP A 232 5.41 -13.86 -0.75
N ARG A 233 6.52 -13.32 -0.20
CA ARG A 233 7.19 -12.14 -0.74
C ARG A 233 8.23 -12.54 -1.78
N THR A 234 8.52 -11.61 -2.69
CA THR A 234 9.62 -11.73 -3.65
C THR A 234 10.80 -10.88 -3.18
N TRP A 235 12.02 -11.45 -3.18
CA TRP A 235 13.26 -10.74 -2.94
C TRP A 235 14.08 -10.73 -4.22
N LEU A 236 14.43 -9.55 -4.71
CA LEU A 236 15.21 -9.39 -5.93
C LEU A 236 16.71 -9.51 -5.64
N PRO A 237 17.55 -9.95 -6.59
CA PRO A 237 19.01 -9.85 -6.46
C PRO A 237 19.45 -8.39 -6.31
N ASP A 238 20.59 -8.19 -5.66
CA ASP A 238 21.13 -6.84 -5.37
C ASP A 238 21.99 -6.25 -6.48
N ASP A 239 22.33 -7.00 -7.50
CA ASP A 239 23.33 -6.65 -8.51
C ASP A 239 23.04 -5.31 -9.22
N GLU A 240 21.74 -5.00 -9.47
CA GLU A 240 21.33 -3.74 -10.13
C GLU A 240 21.50 -2.50 -9.24
N PHE A 241 21.46 -2.69 -7.93
CA PHE A 241 21.54 -1.59 -6.95
C PHE A 241 22.96 -1.34 -6.45
N LEU A 242 23.85 -2.34 -6.54
CA LEU A 242 25.22 -2.25 -6.04
C LEU A 242 26.02 -1.20 -6.81
N LYS A 243 26.67 -0.30 -6.10
CA LYS A 243 27.50 0.79 -6.66
C LYS A 243 28.99 0.57 -6.45
N SER A 244 29.36 -0.19 -5.43
CA SER A 244 30.78 -0.45 -5.12
C SER A 244 31.36 -1.55 -6.00
N HIS A 245 32.58 -1.32 -6.46
CA HIS A 245 33.37 -2.28 -7.22
C HIS A 245 34.78 -2.30 -6.61
N ASP A 246 35.11 -3.35 -5.88
CA ASP A 246 36.40 -3.51 -5.22
C ASP A 246 36.70 -5.00 -5.07
N ASP A 247 37.96 -5.41 -5.18
CA ASP A 247 38.38 -6.80 -5.11
C ASP A 247 38.19 -7.43 -3.71
N SER A 248 38.09 -6.60 -2.66
CA SER A 248 37.78 -7.05 -1.31
C SER A 248 36.31 -7.50 -1.12
N LEU A 249 35.43 -7.15 -2.09
CA LEU A 249 34.01 -7.49 -2.04
C LEU A 249 33.79 -8.89 -2.59
N SER A 250 33.04 -9.70 -1.85
CA SER A 250 32.69 -11.05 -2.30
C SER A 250 31.29 -11.47 -1.88
N LYS A 251 30.69 -12.39 -2.65
CA LYS A 251 29.45 -13.08 -2.30
C LYS A 251 29.78 -14.31 -1.46
N VAL A 252 29.00 -14.55 -0.41
CA VAL A 252 29.11 -15.76 0.41
C VAL A 252 27.78 -16.49 0.46
N TYR A 253 27.87 -17.82 0.56
CA TYR A 253 26.73 -18.69 0.74
C TYR A 253 27.00 -19.65 1.90
N TYR A 254 26.00 -19.78 2.77
CA TYR A 254 26.04 -20.67 3.93
C TYR A 254 25.05 -21.84 3.73
N SER A 255 25.57 -23.04 3.72
CA SER A 255 24.78 -24.27 3.52
C SER A 255 24.21 -24.85 4.84
N GLY A 256 24.51 -24.23 5.99
CA GLY A 256 24.00 -24.64 7.30
C GLY A 256 22.58 -24.10 7.57
N HIS A 257 22.11 -24.35 8.77
CA HIS A 257 20.80 -23.92 9.23
C HIS A 257 20.88 -22.52 9.89
N ILE A 258 19.93 -21.65 9.51
CA ILE A 258 19.76 -20.36 10.17
C ILE A 258 19.18 -20.58 11.57
N GLN A 259 19.77 -19.91 12.57
CA GLN A 259 19.48 -20.10 13.98
C GLN A 259 18.51 -19.00 14.48
N TYR A 260 17.21 -19.18 14.22
CA TYR A 260 16.20 -18.25 14.73
C TYR A 260 16.06 -18.38 16.26
N GLN A 261 16.06 -17.24 16.95
CA GLN A 261 15.99 -17.18 18.41
C GLN A 261 14.75 -16.44 18.87
N ASN A 262 14.25 -16.80 20.07
CA ASN A 262 13.17 -16.06 20.71
C ASN A 262 13.63 -14.63 21.02
N GLY A 263 12.87 -13.64 20.54
CA GLY A 263 13.20 -12.21 20.69
C GLY A 263 14.17 -11.64 19.64
N GLY A 264 14.71 -12.48 18.72
CA GLY A 264 15.41 -12.05 17.52
C GLY A 264 14.47 -11.93 16.31
N ALA A 265 15.06 -11.77 15.12
CA ALA A 265 14.29 -11.79 13.88
C ALA A 265 13.67 -13.17 13.66
N SER A 266 12.35 -13.21 13.38
CA SER A 266 11.67 -14.45 13.04
C SER A 266 11.88 -14.81 11.56
N ARG A 267 11.50 -16.04 11.17
CA ARG A 267 11.50 -16.48 9.77
C ARG A 267 10.52 -15.68 8.89
N GLU A 268 9.51 -15.09 9.51
CA GLU A 268 8.53 -14.24 8.87
C GLU A 268 9.08 -12.85 8.55
N VAL A 269 10.07 -12.38 9.30
CA VAL A 269 10.79 -11.13 9.00
C VAL A 269 11.67 -11.28 7.79
N GLY A 270 12.38 -12.41 7.67
CA GLY A 270 13.20 -12.72 6.49
C GLY A 270 13.40 -14.25 6.32
N PRO A 271 13.31 -14.79 5.09
CA PRO A 271 13.40 -16.22 4.83
C PRO A 271 14.83 -16.72 4.91
N ASP A 272 14.99 -18.03 5.18
CA ASP A 272 16.29 -18.73 5.21
C ASP A 272 17.12 -18.44 3.94
N ASN A 273 16.48 -18.50 2.77
CA ASN A 273 17.16 -18.34 1.48
C ASN A 273 17.77 -16.93 1.29
N MET A 274 17.24 -15.91 1.98
CA MET A 274 17.82 -14.58 2.02
C MET A 274 18.96 -14.52 3.05
N TYR A 275 18.77 -15.04 4.27
CA TYR A 275 19.80 -15.04 5.31
C TYR A 275 21.00 -15.98 5.02
N ASN A 276 20.82 -17.00 4.19
CA ASN A 276 21.89 -17.91 3.76
C ASN A 276 22.85 -17.28 2.74
N THR A 277 22.59 -16.08 2.25
CA THR A 277 23.45 -15.36 1.32
C THR A 277 23.82 -14.00 1.86
N ALA A 278 24.99 -13.51 1.51
CA ALA A 278 25.42 -12.16 1.85
C ALA A 278 26.49 -11.66 0.87
N ARG A 279 26.69 -10.33 0.88
CA ARG A 279 27.96 -9.73 0.46
C ARG A 279 28.78 -9.36 1.67
N ILE A 280 30.07 -9.55 1.57
CA ILE A 280 31.04 -9.24 2.61
C ILE A 280 32.19 -8.39 2.07
N ILE A 281 32.79 -7.60 2.98
CA ILE A 281 34.13 -7.06 2.84
C ILE A 281 35.06 -7.98 3.61
N LYS A 282 36.18 -8.37 3.02
CA LYS A 282 37.18 -9.22 3.66
C LYS A 282 38.56 -8.57 3.56
N SER A 283 39.17 -8.34 4.70
CA SER A 283 40.55 -7.85 4.74
C SER A 283 41.55 -8.86 4.22
N SER A 284 42.63 -8.34 3.64
CA SER A 284 43.82 -9.11 3.29
C SER A 284 44.63 -9.48 4.53
N SER A 285 45.72 -10.20 4.34
CA SER A 285 46.65 -10.51 5.45
C SER A 285 47.29 -9.29 6.11
N ASP A 286 47.39 -8.15 5.40
CA ASP A 286 48.24 -7.05 5.78
C ASP A 286 47.49 -5.71 5.96
N SER A 287 46.25 -5.60 5.50
CA SER A 287 45.48 -4.35 5.58
C SER A 287 43.96 -4.58 5.61
N ILE A 288 43.28 -3.69 6.32
CA ILE A 288 41.83 -3.55 6.31
C ILE A 288 41.47 -2.66 5.12
N PRO A 289 40.51 -3.07 4.23
CA PRO A 289 40.10 -2.23 3.13
C PRO A 289 39.46 -0.92 3.60
N ASN A 290 39.85 0.20 2.97
CA ASN A 290 39.22 1.49 3.24
C ASN A 290 38.08 1.73 2.22
N VAL A 291 37.09 0.86 2.21
CA VAL A 291 35.96 0.89 1.26
C VAL A 291 34.66 0.51 1.95
N ASN A 292 33.57 1.14 1.55
CA ASN A 292 32.23 0.73 1.94
C ASN A 292 31.54 0.00 0.78
N MET A 293 30.83 -1.08 1.08
CA MET A 293 29.84 -1.64 0.16
C MET A 293 28.60 -0.74 0.18
N SER A 294 28.18 -0.24 -0.99
CA SER A 294 27.09 0.73 -1.11
C SER A 294 26.09 0.31 -2.17
N TRP A 295 24.83 0.49 -1.86
CA TRP A 295 23.70 0.29 -2.77
C TRP A 295 22.92 1.58 -2.89
N ALA A 296 22.36 1.83 -4.10
CA ALA A 296 21.53 3.00 -4.37
C ALA A 296 20.18 2.55 -4.94
N PHE A 297 19.12 3.01 -4.31
CA PHE A 297 17.75 2.66 -4.61
C PHE A 297 17.00 3.89 -5.12
N PRO A 298 16.40 3.85 -6.33
CA PRO A 298 15.52 4.93 -6.77
C PRO A 298 14.23 4.93 -5.92
N VAL A 299 13.84 6.10 -5.45
CA VAL A 299 12.68 6.31 -4.58
C VAL A 299 11.95 7.61 -4.98
N ASP A 300 10.69 7.75 -4.55
CA ASP A 300 9.93 8.98 -4.77
C ASP A 300 10.40 10.09 -3.82
N GLU A 301 10.53 11.30 -4.34
CA GLU A 301 10.94 12.47 -3.57
C GLU A 301 9.86 12.92 -2.56
N GLY A 302 10.31 13.51 -1.45
CA GLY A 302 9.44 14.16 -0.48
C GLY A 302 8.71 13.22 0.48
N TYR A 303 9.07 11.95 0.52
CA TYR A 303 8.53 10.97 1.48
C TYR A 303 9.56 10.60 2.54
N LYS A 304 9.06 10.08 3.66
CA LYS A 304 9.88 9.35 4.64
C LYS A 304 9.94 7.88 4.26
N TYR A 305 11.08 7.27 4.54
CA TYR A 305 11.30 5.85 4.26
C TYR A 305 11.73 5.12 5.52
N LEU A 306 11.16 3.93 5.72
CA LEU A 306 11.69 2.92 6.62
C LEU A 306 12.67 2.06 5.82
N VAL A 307 13.92 2.08 6.22
CA VAL A 307 15.02 1.28 5.67
C VAL A 307 15.28 0.15 6.65
N ARG A 308 14.94 -1.08 6.27
CA ARG A 308 15.26 -2.28 7.03
C ARG A 308 16.49 -2.95 6.44
N MET A 309 17.50 -3.11 7.24
CA MET A 309 18.71 -3.85 6.86
C MET A 309 18.77 -5.16 7.63
N HIS A 310 18.96 -6.26 6.90
CA HIS A 310 18.98 -7.61 7.43
C HIS A 310 20.40 -8.12 7.52
N PHE A 311 20.76 -8.65 8.68
CA PHE A 311 22.09 -9.15 9.00
C PHE A 311 22.03 -10.56 9.56
N CYS A 312 22.98 -11.38 9.14
CA CYS A 312 23.21 -12.71 9.69
C CYS A 312 24.69 -13.04 9.48
N ASP A 313 25.45 -13.18 10.55
CA ASP A 313 26.86 -13.52 10.44
C ASP A 313 27.05 -14.99 10.06
N ILE A 314 27.14 -15.20 8.75
CA ILE A 314 27.36 -16.50 8.11
C ILE A 314 28.80 -16.66 7.60
N ALA A 315 29.68 -15.70 7.88
CA ALA A 315 31.02 -15.64 7.29
C ALA A 315 32.15 -15.70 8.32
N SER A 316 31.90 -15.31 9.56
CA SER A 316 32.93 -15.36 10.61
C SER A 316 33.19 -16.80 11.07
N VAL A 317 34.46 -17.06 11.44
CA VAL A 317 34.88 -18.37 11.98
C VAL A 317 34.62 -18.50 13.49
N ALA A 318 34.47 -17.37 14.19
CA ALA A 318 34.16 -17.33 15.61
C ALA A 318 33.38 -16.05 15.96
N ARG A 319 32.75 -16.04 17.14
CA ARG A 319 32.04 -14.87 17.70
C ARG A 319 33.04 -13.74 18.02
N GLY A 320 32.59 -12.47 17.92
CA GLY A 320 33.37 -11.29 18.22
C GLY A 320 34.50 -11.00 17.24
N MET A 321 34.39 -11.52 15.98
CA MET A 321 35.36 -11.27 14.91
C MET A 321 34.84 -10.36 13.82
N LEU A 322 33.61 -9.87 13.92
CA LEU A 322 32.99 -9.03 12.92
C LEU A 322 32.47 -7.74 13.57
N TYR A 323 33.14 -6.64 13.24
CA TYR A 323 32.74 -5.29 13.64
C TYR A 323 32.63 -4.42 12.41
N PHE A 324 31.52 -3.73 12.24
CA PHE A 324 31.31 -2.88 11.06
C PHE A 324 30.42 -1.69 11.36
N ASN A 325 30.49 -0.71 10.48
CA ASN A 325 29.67 0.48 10.52
C ASN A 325 28.54 0.39 9.47
N VAL A 326 27.38 0.95 9.79
CA VAL A 326 26.20 1.02 8.93
C VAL A 326 25.90 2.48 8.62
N TYR A 327 25.63 2.77 7.35
CA TYR A 327 25.32 4.12 6.89
C TYR A 327 24.04 4.15 6.08
N VAL A 328 23.23 5.19 6.25
CA VAL A 328 22.05 5.48 5.43
C VAL A 328 22.15 6.92 4.93
N ASN A 329 21.99 7.14 3.64
CA ASN A 329 22.20 8.42 2.96
C ASN A 329 23.55 9.08 3.29
N GLY A 330 24.61 8.27 3.49
CA GLY A 330 25.94 8.72 3.85
C GLY A 330 26.13 9.08 5.33
N TYR A 331 25.08 9.07 6.13
CA TYR A 331 25.16 9.33 7.58
C TYR A 331 25.35 8.02 8.34
N MET A 332 26.19 8.04 9.38
CA MET A 332 26.42 6.88 10.22
C MET A 332 25.15 6.55 11.01
N ALA A 333 24.55 5.39 10.70
CA ALA A 333 23.34 4.90 11.34
C ALA A 333 23.63 3.97 12.53
N TYR A 334 24.69 3.16 12.42
CA TYR A 334 25.16 2.30 13.51
C TYR A 334 26.70 2.21 13.47
N GLU A 335 27.34 2.48 14.60
CA GLU A 335 28.80 2.42 14.74
C GLU A 335 29.19 1.11 15.47
N ASN A 336 30.24 0.44 14.97
CA ASN A 336 30.83 -0.75 15.59
C ASN A 336 29.80 -1.86 15.88
N LEU A 337 28.93 -2.18 14.89
CA LEU A 337 27.95 -3.25 15.04
C LEU A 337 28.63 -4.61 15.18
N ASP A 338 28.41 -5.28 16.30
CA ASP A 338 28.78 -6.68 16.55
C ASP A 338 27.49 -7.52 16.63
N LEU A 339 27.24 -8.31 15.59
CA LEU A 339 26.04 -9.17 15.51
C LEU A 339 26.03 -10.22 16.60
N THR A 340 27.20 -10.75 16.98
CA THR A 340 27.29 -11.82 17.96
C THR A 340 27.09 -11.35 19.38
N MET A 341 27.33 -10.08 19.68
CA MET A 341 26.93 -9.47 20.96
C MET A 341 25.40 -9.36 21.08
N ILE A 342 24.71 -9.12 19.98
CA ILE A 342 23.25 -9.00 19.98
C ILE A 342 22.57 -10.37 19.95
N THR A 343 23.02 -11.28 19.09
CA THR A 343 22.37 -12.56 18.85
C THR A 343 22.91 -13.69 19.71
N GLY A 344 24.08 -13.56 20.28
CA GLY A 344 24.76 -14.56 21.10
C GLY A 344 25.43 -15.69 20.34
N ILE A 345 25.09 -15.91 19.06
CA ILE A 345 25.59 -17.03 18.23
C ILE A 345 25.76 -16.58 16.77
N LEU A 346 26.57 -17.33 16.02
CA LEU A 346 26.70 -17.19 14.57
C LEU A 346 25.44 -17.73 13.86
N ALA A 347 25.27 -17.32 12.60
CA ALA A 347 24.15 -17.70 11.74
C ALA A 347 22.76 -17.41 12.38
N SER A 348 22.68 -16.41 13.25
CA SER A 348 21.43 -15.95 13.87
C SER A 348 20.99 -14.61 13.25
N PRO A 349 19.76 -14.51 12.75
CA PRO A 349 19.26 -13.32 12.10
C PRO A 349 19.06 -12.15 13.06
N PHE A 350 19.42 -10.98 12.57
CA PHE A 350 19.14 -9.68 13.17
C PHE A 350 18.69 -8.72 12.08
N TYR A 351 17.84 -7.76 12.40
CA TYR A 351 17.54 -6.63 11.52
C TYR A 351 17.59 -5.31 12.29
N ALA A 352 17.89 -4.26 11.57
CA ALA A 352 17.84 -2.90 12.09
C ALA A 352 16.93 -2.05 11.20
N ASP A 353 16.05 -1.27 11.85
CA ASP A 353 15.11 -0.36 11.21
C ASP A 353 15.57 1.08 11.36
N PHE A 354 15.75 1.77 10.24
CA PHE A 354 16.15 3.17 10.16
C PHE A 354 15.05 3.97 9.45
N VAL A 355 14.71 5.14 9.99
CA VAL A 355 13.82 6.09 9.32
C VAL A 355 14.65 7.26 8.82
N VAL A 356 14.47 7.58 7.55
CA VAL A 356 15.12 8.70 6.89
C VAL A 356 14.12 9.54 6.12
N ASP A 357 14.40 10.83 6.00
CA ASP A 357 13.72 11.69 5.04
C ASP A 357 14.46 11.59 3.71
N GLU A 358 13.73 11.26 2.65
CA GLU A 358 14.22 11.45 1.29
C GLU A 358 13.91 12.91 0.90
N GLY A 359 14.96 13.70 0.68
CA GLY A 359 14.81 15.10 0.34
C GLY A 359 14.35 15.33 -1.10
N LEU A 360 15.28 15.66 -1.99
CA LEU A 360 15.02 15.98 -3.39
C LEU A 360 15.95 15.22 -4.35
N SER A 361 16.59 14.15 -3.89
CA SER A 361 17.56 13.41 -4.72
C SER A 361 16.94 12.30 -5.55
N GLY A 362 15.77 11.79 -5.12
CA GLY A 362 15.12 10.63 -5.73
C GLY A 362 15.93 9.33 -5.59
N VAL A 363 16.96 9.32 -4.74
CA VAL A 363 17.84 8.16 -4.52
C VAL A 363 18.17 8.01 -3.05
N LEU A 364 17.90 6.83 -2.51
CA LEU A 364 18.28 6.44 -1.15
C LEU A 364 19.48 5.51 -1.21
N THR A 365 20.50 5.79 -0.38
CA THR A 365 21.71 4.97 -0.31
C THR A 365 21.81 4.25 1.02
N VAL A 366 22.23 2.98 0.99
CA VAL A 366 22.65 2.24 2.18
C VAL A 366 24.08 1.74 1.98
N SER A 367 24.86 1.72 3.05
CA SER A 367 26.23 1.22 2.98
C SER A 367 26.62 0.51 4.27
N VAL A 368 27.52 -0.44 4.15
CA VAL A 368 28.22 -1.06 5.27
C VAL A 368 29.71 -1.04 4.99
N GLY A 369 30.52 -0.87 6.02
CA GLY A 369 31.96 -0.80 5.87
C GLY A 369 32.73 -1.10 7.15
N PRO A 370 34.08 -1.23 7.08
CA PRO A 370 34.91 -1.52 8.22
C PRO A 370 34.73 -0.50 9.35
N SER A 371 34.89 -0.97 10.57
CA SER A 371 34.92 -0.15 11.76
C SER A 371 36.36 0.07 12.25
N ASN A 372 36.55 0.94 13.23
CA ASN A 372 37.82 1.10 13.92
C ASN A 372 38.22 -0.10 14.80
N MET A 373 37.28 -1.05 14.99
CA MET A 373 37.47 -2.32 15.69
C MET A 373 37.74 -3.50 14.75
N SER A 374 37.72 -3.30 13.43
CA SER A 374 38.02 -4.35 12.43
C SER A 374 39.46 -4.84 12.58
N GLU A 375 39.67 -6.15 12.32
CA GLU A 375 40.97 -6.81 12.41
C GLU A 375 41.38 -7.38 11.06
N THR A 376 42.70 -7.42 10.79
CA THR A 376 43.22 -8.05 9.57
C THR A 376 42.90 -9.55 9.55
N ARG A 377 42.66 -10.10 8.33
CA ARG A 377 42.24 -11.51 8.09
C ARG A 377 40.83 -11.84 8.57
N ALA A 378 40.06 -10.87 9.01
CA ALA A 378 38.65 -11.02 9.41
C ALA A 378 37.68 -10.63 8.28
N VAL A 379 36.42 -10.77 8.57
CA VAL A 379 35.31 -10.16 7.78
C VAL A 379 35.05 -8.78 8.39
N ASP A 380 35.04 -7.74 7.56
CA ASP A 380 34.99 -6.36 8.01
C ASP A 380 33.61 -5.70 7.81
N ALA A 381 32.73 -6.33 7.05
CA ALA A 381 31.32 -5.96 6.92
C ALA A 381 30.52 -7.08 6.29
N ILE A 382 29.23 -7.14 6.59
CA ILE A 382 28.27 -8.09 6.01
C ILE A 382 26.91 -7.45 5.82
N LEU A 383 26.19 -7.84 4.75
CA LEU A 383 24.79 -7.51 4.54
C LEU A 383 24.10 -8.66 3.82
N ASN A 384 22.94 -9.08 4.30
CA ASN A 384 22.14 -10.20 3.78
C ASN A 384 20.91 -9.74 3.01
N GLY A 385 20.28 -8.64 3.40
CA GLY A 385 19.09 -8.14 2.72
C GLY A 385 18.76 -6.68 3.06
N VAL A 386 17.96 -6.06 2.18
CA VAL A 386 17.48 -4.69 2.35
C VAL A 386 16.00 -4.62 1.95
N GLU A 387 15.19 -3.96 2.78
CA GLU A 387 13.84 -3.53 2.42
C GLU A 387 13.75 -2.01 2.51
N ILE A 388 13.23 -1.38 1.48
CA ILE A 388 12.92 0.06 1.45
C ILE A 388 11.42 0.19 1.40
N MET A 389 10.84 0.78 2.44
CA MET A 389 9.39 0.94 2.59
C MET A 389 9.05 2.43 2.72
N LYS A 390 8.26 2.93 1.79
CA LYS A 390 7.75 4.31 1.82
C LYS A 390 6.69 4.44 2.91
N ILE A 391 6.81 5.45 3.76
CA ILE A 391 5.85 5.75 4.83
C ILE A 391 4.79 6.70 4.27
N ASN A 392 3.51 6.48 4.59
CA ASN A 392 2.46 7.39 4.17
C ASN A 392 2.72 8.82 4.69
N ASN A 393 2.34 9.80 3.91
CA ASN A 393 2.45 11.21 4.30
C ASN A 393 1.41 11.60 5.38
N SER A 394 1.43 12.86 5.82
CA SER A 394 0.56 13.39 6.88
C SER A 394 -0.93 13.34 6.58
N VAL A 395 -1.33 13.22 5.30
CA VAL A 395 -2.73 13.09 4.89
C VAL A 395 -3.16 11.64 4.66
N GLY A 396 -2.28 10.66 4.98
CA GLY A 396 -2.56 9.23 4.82
C GLY A 396 -2.42 8.76 3.37
N SER A 397 -1.57 9.38 2.57
CA SER A 397 -1.36 9.03 1.17
C SER A 397 0.04 8.44 0.95
N PHE A 398 0.11 7.41 0.10
CA PHE A 398 1.36 6.88 -0.45
C PHE A 398 1.67 7.47 -1.83
N ASP A 399 0.70 8.18 -2.43
CA ASP A 399 0.82 8.65 -3.80
C ASP A 399 0.11 10.00 -3.95
N GLY A 400 0.90 11.08 -3.98
CA GLY A 400 0.41 12.44 -4.08
C GLY A 400 -0.15 13.05 -2.79
N GLU A 401 -0.77 14.23 -2.92
CA GLU A 401 -1.21 15.07 -1.81
C GLU A 401 -2.69 14.87 -1.42
N PHE A 402 -3.44 14.02 -2.15
CA PHE A 402 -4.85 13.81 -1.88
C PHE A 402 -5.06 12.82 -0.72
N CYS A 403 -6.02 13.11 0.16
CA CYS A 403 -6.48 12.12 1.13
C CYS A 403 -7.64 11.29 0.56
N ALA A 404 -7.84 10.10 1.11
CA ALA A 404 -8.91 9.20 0.70
C ALA A 404 -10.31 9.85 0.74
N HIS A 405 -10.56 10.71 1.74
CA HIS A 405 -11.84 11.43 1.86
C HIS A 405 -12.05 12.45 0.72
N SER A 406 -11.03 13.18 0.31
CA SER A 406 -11.13 14.16 -0.79
C SER A 406 -11.44 13.48 -2.12
N VAL A 407 -10.80 12.33 -2.40
CA VAL A 407 -11.06 11.51 -3.59
C VAL A 407 -12.53 11.08 -3.65
N LEU A 408 -13.08 10.55 -2.55
CA LEU A 408 -14.48 10.12 -2.49
C LEU A 408 -15.47 11.29 -2.58
N LYS A 409 -15.14 12.45 -2.02
CA LYS A 409 -15.97 13.64 -2.07
C LYS A 409 -16.04 14.20 -3.51
N THR A 410 -14.92 14.28 -4.19
CA THR A 410 -14.85 14.77 -5.59
C THR A 410 -15.71 13.92 -6.51
N TRP A 411 -15.71 12.59 -6.36
CA TRP A 411 -16.59 11.71 -7.11
C TRP A 411 -18.09 11.98 -6.85
N ARG A 412 -18.47 12.25 -5.59
CA ARG A 412 -19.87 12.54 -5.22
C ARG A 412 -20.34 13.89 -5.72
N THR A 413 -19.52 14.92 -5.65
CA THR A 413 -19.90 16.31 -5.99
C THR A 413 -19.90 16.56 -7.50
N GLY A 414 -19.19 15.78 -8.31
CA GLY A 414 -19.09 15.95 -9.76
C GLY A 414 -20.43 15.94 -10.53
N ASN A 415 -21.56 15.56 -9.90
CA ASN A 415 -22.89 15.62 -10.51
C ASN A 415 -23.97 16.26 -9.62
N GLY A 416 -23.78 16.33 -8.31
CA GLY A 416 -24.78 16.87 -7.39
C GLY A 416 -24.82 18.39 -7.37
N GLY A 417 -23.67 19.03 -7.51
CA GLY A 417 -23.57 20.50 -7.47
C GLY A 417 -24.27 21.19 -8.63
N VAL A 418 -24.11 20.66 -9.85
CA VAL A 418 -24.76 21.21 -11.04
C VAL A 418 -26.28 21.04 -10.97
N VAL A 419 -26.76 19.86 -10.52
CA VAL A 419 -28.22 19.60 -10.37
C VAL A 419 -28.81 20.50 -9.26
N LEU A 420 -28.15 20.65 -8.13
CA LEU A 420 -28.57 21.57 -7.07
C LEU A 420 -28.58 23.02 -7.54
N PHE A 421 -27.58 23.44 -8.32
CA PHE A 421 -27.52 24.77 -8.88
C PHE A 421 -28.64 25.02 -9.92
N LEU A 422 -28.91 24.03 -10.77
CA LEU A 422 -30.03 24.09 -11.72
C LEU A 422 -31.38 24.11 -11.00
N LEU A 423 -31.59 23.30 -9.98
CA LEU A 423 -32.82 23.32 -9.17
C LEU A 423 -32.98 24.64 -8.44
N ALA A 424 -31.93 25.22 -7.88
CA ALA A 424 -31.96 26.53 -7.26
C ALA A 424 -32.27 27.65 -8.27
N ALA A 425 -31.71 27.59 -9.45
CA ALA A 425 -31.98 28.53 -10.55
C ALA A 425 -33.44 28.44 -11.03
N VAL A 426 -33.98 27.22 -11.18
CA VAL A 426 -35.40 27.01 -11.52
C VAL A 426 -36.31 27.51 -10.41
N PHE A 427 -35.96 27.28 -9.15
CA PHE A 427 -36.75 27.79 -8.00
C PHE A 427 -36.73 29.30 -7.94
N LEU A 428 -35.59 29.95 -8.21
CA LEU A 428 -35.49 31.43 -8.29
C LEU A 428 -36.29 31.98 -9.47
N LEU A 429 -36.31 31.33 -10.60
CA LEU A 429 -37.13 31.75 -11.76
C LEU A 429 -38.62 31.63 -11.46
N LEU A 430 -39.05 30.54 -10.81
CA LEU A 430 -40.45 30.36 -10.43
C LEU A 430 -40.90 31.37 -9.38
N THR A 431 -40.06 31.67 -8.39
CA THR A 431 -40.37 32.72 -7.41
C THR A 431 -40.39 34.11 -8.03
N ALA A 432 -39.46 34.44 -8.93
CA ALA A 432 -39.47 35.69 -9.69
C ALA A 432 -40.72 35.84 -10.55
N THR A 433 -41.13 34.77 -11.27
CA THR A 433 -42.37 34.81 -12.09
C THR A 433 -43.62 34.92 -11.25
N MET A 434 -43.68 34.31 -10.03
CA MET A 434 -44.79 34.50 -9.09
C MET A 434 -44.84 35.91 -8.56
N LEU A 435 -43.70 36.50 -8.22
CA LEU A 435 -43.62 37.91 -7.74
C LEU A 435 -44.03 38.89 -8.84
N ILE A 436 -43.61 38.66 -10.09
CA ILE A 436 -44.01 39.48 -11.23
C ILE A 436 -45.52 39.39 -11.49
N LYS A 437 -46.09 38.17 -11.46
CA LYS A 437 -47.53 37.92 -11.57
C LYS A 437 -48.32 38.63 -10.42
N ARG A 438 -47.83 38.55 -9.20
CA ARG A 438 -48.46 39.19 -8.05
C ARG A 438 -48.43 40.72 -8.18
N ARG A 439 -47.31 41.31 -8.59
CA ARG A 439 -47.22 42.75 -8.90
C ARG A 439 -48.11 43.17 -10.07
N SER A 440 -48.18 42.35 -11.09
CA SER A 440 -49.08 42.60 -12.27
C SER A 440 -50.57 42.53 -11.88
N SER A 441 -50.97 41.65 -10.94
CA SER A 441 -52.34 41.60 -10.46
C SER A 441 -52.67 42.78 -9.53
N GLU A 442 -51.69 43.22 -8.70
CA GLU A 442 -51.86 44.43 -7.85
C GLU A 442 -51.96 45.70 -8.67
N ILE A 443 -51.30 45.82 -9.82
CA ILE A 443 -51.39 46.94 -10.74
C ILE A 443 -52.72 46.85 -11.54
N GLY A 444 -53.25 45.67 -11.83
CA GLY A 444 -54.57 45.45 -12.47
C GLY A 444 -55.72 45.88 -11.59
N ASP A 445 -55.65 45.66 -10.28
CA ASP A 445 -56.70 46.05 -9.37
C ASP A 445 -56.69 47.56 -8.99
N SER A 446 -55.61 48.29 -9.30
CA SER A 446 -55.52 49.74 -9.02
C SER A 446 -56.07 50.62 -10.14
N ILE A 447 -56.49 50.06 -11.30
CA ILE A 447 -57.21 50.80 -12.36
C ILE A 447 -58.72 50.53 -12.15
N VAL A 448 -59.25 51.01 -11.03
CA VAL A 448 -60.68 51.24 -10.93
C VAL A 448 -61.02 52.44 -11.79
N TRP A 449 -61.68 52.20 -12.91
CA TRP A 449 -62.31 53.25 -13.69
C TRP A 449 -63.32 53.91 -12.79
N SER A 450 -62.99 55.07 -12.17
CA SER A 450 -63.96 56.00 -11.55
C SER A 450 -64.89 56.47 -12.69
N ARG A 451 -66.14 56.08 -12.65
CA ARG A 451 -67.18 56.69 -13.47
C ARG A 451 -67.17 58.15 -13.18
N LEU A 452 -66.78 58.99 -14.13
CA LEU A 452 -67.03 60.44 -14.10
C LEU A 452 -68.50 60.67 -13.95
N PRO A 453 -68.98 61.49 -13.03
CA PRO A 453 -70.37 61.98 -12.99
C PRO A 453 -70.62 62.77 -14.25
N MET A 454 -71.51 62.30 -15.14
CA MET A 454 -72.04 63.12 -16.21
C MET A 454 -73.04 64.11 -15.58
N GLU A 455 -72.64 65.29 -15.21
CA GLU A 455 -73.50 66.44 -15.04
C GLU A 455 -73.96 66.83 -16.43
N ILE A 456 -75.26 66.53 -16.72
CA ILE A 456 -75.95 67.05 -17.88
C ILE A 456 -76.21 68.51 -17.59
N PRO A 457 -75.70 69.47 -18.33
CA PRO A 457 -76.09 70.89 -18.11
C PRO A 457 -77.57 71.04 -18.42
N ASP A 458 -78.35 71.70 -17.53
CA ASP A 458 -79.76 72.00 -17.57
C ASP A 458 -80.27 72.77 -18.84
N ALA A 459 -79.37 73.16 -19.72
CA ALA A 459 -79.64 73.84 -21.00
C ALA A 459 -80.25 72.94 -22.09
N ILE A 460 -80.16 71.65 -22.00
CA ILE A 460 -80.69 70.75 -23.03
C ILE A 460 -82.10 70.26 -22.68
N SER A 461 -82.51 70.29 -21.42
CA SER A 461 -83.82 69.91 -20.99
C SER A 461 -84.94 70.91 -21.42
N LYS A 462 -84.59 72.19 -21.61
CA LYS A 462 -85.57 73.21 -22.04
C LYS A 462 -85.84 73.23 -23.56
N ARG A 463 -85.05 72.61 -24.37
CA ARG A 463 -85.28 72.53 -25.82
C ARG A 463 -86.13 71.36 -26.26
N TYR A 464 -86.30 70.35 -25.46
CA TYR A 464 -87.13 69.19 -25.77
C TYR A 464 -88.62 69.41 -25.46
N ASN A 465 -88.90 70.27 -24.54
CA ASN A 465 -90.33 70.62 -24.14
C ASN A 465 -90.96 71.74 -24.96
N GLN A 466 -90.21 72.32 -25.94
CA GLN A 466 -90.78 73.35 -26.84
C GLN A 466 -91.14 72.83 -28.21
N LEU A 467 -90.81 71.60 -28.55
CA LEU A 467 -91.09 70.93 -29.85
C LEU A 467 -92.26 69.93 -29.79
N SER A 468 -92.92 69.80 -28.65
CA SER A 468 -94.13 68.92 -28.54
C SER A 468 -95.45 69.63 -28.37
N SER A 469 -95.47 70.99 -28.51
CA SER A 469 -96.73 71.80 -28.30
C SER A 469 -97.13 72.65 -29.58
N SER A 470 -96.68 72.20 -30.76
CA SER A 470 -97.20 72.80 -32.00
C SER A 470 -97.44 71.77 -33.07
N LYS A 471 -98.58 71.08 -32.93
CA LYS A 471 -99.42 70.69 -34.04
C LYS A 471 -100.77 70.16 -33.53
N VAL A 472 -101.73 70.90 -33.76
CA VAL A 472 -103.14 70.80 -33.81
C VAL A 472 -103.87 70.56 -32.56
#